data_c2f1c3baed52a0dff766f2cb87d964ae
#
_entry.id   c2f1c3baed52a0dff766f2cb87d964ae
#
_cell.length_a   1.000
_cell.length_b   1.000
_cell.length_c   1.000
_cell.angle_alpha   90.00
_cell.angle_beta   90.00
_cell.angle_gamma   90.00
#
_symmetry.space_group_name_H-M   'P 1'
#
loop_
_entity.id
_entity.type
_entity.pdbx_description
1 polymer ?
#
loop_
_entity_poly.entity_id
_entity_poly.type
_entity_poly.pdbx_seq_one_letter_code
_entity_poly.pdbx_strand_id
1 'polypeptide(L)'
;MLNQNQFLLDSGFWGWLYKLLTPIEWLMTQIMAIFHKFLTLLGMHPVGFSWVLSIIFLVLVVHACVFPLYYKTMKSMRKMQEIQPKMARIQNKYKGKNDQASKEAMQREMMKLYQDNDANPMGSCLPMLIQGPIFMCMFYTLSAIPYIARGKRAALGAFDQATALQFTKTCLLYTSD
;
A
#
# COMPACT_ATOMS: atom_id res chain seq x y z
N MET A 1 23.24 4.97 -20.01
CA MET A 1 22.13 4.11 -19.59
C MET A 1 21.32 4.91 -18.58
N LEU A 2 20.21 5.48 -18.99
CA LEU A 2 19.29 6.24 -18.15
C LEU A 2 18.71 5.29 -17.11
N ASN A 3 18.90 5.65 -15.82
CA ASN A 3 18.38 4.90 -14.67
C ASN A 3 16.86 4.70 -14.87
N GLN A 4 16.39 3.47 -14.98
CA GLN A 4 14.96 3.16 -15.11
C GLN A 4 14.11 3.84 -14.03
N ASN A 5 14.69 4.13 -12.86
CA ASN A 5 14.03 4.85 -11.78
C ASN A 5 13.88 6.36 -12.05
N GLN A 6 14.77 6.99 -12.84
CA GLN A 6 14.60 8.38 -13.26
C GLN A 6 13.49 8.53 -14.31
N PHE A 7 13.34 7.56 -15.19
CA PHE A 7 12.26 7.58 -16.18
C PHE A 7 10.87 7.52 -15.55
N LEU A 8 10.68 6.74 -14.49
CA LEU A 8 9.41 6.68 -13.75
C LEU A 8 9.17 7.93 -12.89
N LEU A 9 10.23 8.62 -12.46
CA LEU A 9 10.16 9.83 -11.65
C LEU A 9 9.94 11.09 -12.49
N ASP A 10 10.35 11.10 -13.75
CA ASP A 10 10.27 12.28 -14.63
C ASP A 10 8.96 12.34 -15.45
N SER A 11 8.18 11.28 -15.49
CA SER A 11 6.90 11.29 -16.22
C SER A 11 5.77 11.87 -15.39
N GLY A 12 5.48 13.15 -15.59
CA GLY A 12 4.34 13.96 -15.13
C GLY A 12 3.50 13.46 -13.94
N PHE A 13 2.59 12.54 -14.15
CA PHE A 13 1.70 12.00 -13.10
C PHE A 13 2.45 11.20 -12.03
N TRP A 14 3.37 10.32 -12.42
CA TRP A 14 4.15 9.49 -11.50
C TRP A 14 5.14 10.32 -10.67
N GLY A 15 5.74 11.34 -11.26
CA GLY A 15 6.62 12.28 -10.54
C GLY A 15 5.87 13.09 -9.50
N TRP A 16 4.65 13.55 -9.80
CA TRP A 16 3.79 14.23 -8.83
C TRP A 16 3.37 13.29 -7.69
N LEU A 17 2.94 12.07 -8.02
CA LEU A 17 2.56 11.05 -7.03
C LEU A 17 3.73 10.71 -6.11
N TYR A 18 4.94 10.56 -6.68
CA TYR A 18 6.15 10.31 -5.90
C TYR A 18 6.44 11.44 -4.90
N LYS A 19 6.37 12.70 -5.33
CA LYS A 19 6.54 13.85 -4.44
C LYS A 19 5.51 13.87 -3.30
N LEU A 20 4.28 13.49 -3.58
CA LEU A 20 3.22 13.38 -2.58
C LEU A 20 3.51 12.25 -1.57
N LEU A 21 4.14 11.16 -2.00
CA LEU A 21 4.47 10.00 -1.18
C LEU A 21 5.79 10.14 -0.41
N THR A 22 6.67 11.07 -0.80
CA THR A 22 7.98 11.29 -0.15
C THR A 22 7.90 11.45 1.38
N PRO A 23 6.96 12.23 1.98
CA PRO A 23 6.89 12.34 3.43
C PRO A 23 6.52 11.01 4.11
N ILE A 24 5.75 10.17 3.45
CA ILE A 24 5.38 8.84 3.95
C ILE A 24 6.61 7.92 3.90
N GLU A 25 7.37 7.93 2.81
CA GLU A 25 8.64 7.19 2.69
C GLU A 25 9.64 7.61 3.78
N TRP A 26 9.78 8.91 4.00
CA TRP A 26 10.64 9.43 5.06
C TRP A 26 10.21 8.92 6.44
N LEU A 27 8.93 8.97 6.75
CA LEU A 27 8.38 8.46 8.01
C LEU A 27 8.63 6.95 8.18
N MET A 28 8.41 6.16 7.12
CA MET A 28 8.65 4.71 7.13
C MET A 28 10.12 4.38 7.42
N THR A 29 11.05 5.10 6.78
CA THR A 29 12.48 4.89 7.01
C THR A 29 12.91 5.28 8.42
N GLN A 30 12.32 6.33 9.01
CA GLN A 30 12.59 6.73 10.39
C GLN A 30 12.12 5.67 11.38
N ILE A 31 10.89 5.17 11.23
CA ILE A 31 10.34 4.12 12.11
C ILE A 31 11.23 2.87 12.06
N MET A 32 11.63 2.45 10.85
CA MET A 32 12.47 1.28 10.66
C MET A 32 13.85 1.45 11.30
N ALA A 33 14.49 2.63 11.13
CA ALA A 33 15.80 2.92 11.71
C ALA A 33 15.76 3.05 13.24
N ILE A 34 14.73 3.66 13.79
CA ILE A 34 14.54 3.77 15.26
C ILE A 34 14.41 2.38 15.86
N PHE A 35 13.60 1.52 15.26
CA PHE A 35 13.41 0.16 15.76
C PHE A 35 14.67 -0.70 15.60
N HIS A 36 15.38 -0.55 14.48
CA HIS A 36 16.68 -1.21 14.31
C HIS A 36 17.71 -0.79 15.37
N LYS A 37 17.81 0.51 15.66
CA LYS A 37 18.67 1.02 16.75
C LYS A 37 18.24 0.48 18.10
N PHE A 38 16.97 0.39 18.38
CA PHE A 38 16.43 -0.19 19.60
C PHE A 38 16.83 -1.66 19.76
N LEU A 39 16.70 -2.47 18.69
CA LEU A 39 17.12 -3.87 18.71
C LEU A 39 18.63 -4.05 18.91
N THR A 40 19.43 -3.21 18.28
CA THR A 40 20.89 -3.24 18.46
C THR A 40 21.30 -2.81 19.87
N LEU A 41 20.59 -1.88 20.49
CA LEU A 41 20.80 -1.49 21.89
C LEU A 41 20.45 -2.62 22.88
N LEU A 42 19.47 -3.47 22.54
CA LEU A 42 19.12 -4.69 23.28
C LEU A 42 20.17 -5.83 23.14
N GLY A 43 21.26 -5.61 22.41
CA GLY A 43 22.35 -6.55 22.22
C GLY A 43 22.21 -7.48 21.01
N MET A 44 21.26 -7.19 20.11
CA MET A 44 21.18 -7.91 18.84
C MET A 44 22.27 -7.45 17.87
N HIS A 45 22.79 -8.39 17.09
CA HIS A 45 23.80 -8.09 16.08
C HIS A 45 23.26 -7.07 15.06
N PRO A 46 24.01 -5.99 14.74
CA PRO A 46 23.53 -4.91 13.86
C PRO A 46 23.32 -5.36 12.40
N VAL A 47 23.83 -6.55 12.05
CA VAL A 47 23.71 -7.14 10.72
C VAL A 47 22.86 -8.41 10.81
N GLY A 48 21.97 -8.64 9.89
CA GLY A 48 21.18 -9.86 9.82
C GLY A 48 19.77 -9.72 10.36
N PHE A 49 19.43 -10.52 11.35
CA PHE A 49 18.04 -10.69 11.83
C PHE A 49 17.39 -9.41 12.38
N SER A 50 18.18 -8.46 12.90
CA SER A 50 17.67 -7.17 13.39
C SER A 50 16.98 -6.34 12.29
N TRP A 51 17.47 -6.38 11.05
CA TRP A 51 16.83 -5.71 9.92
C TRP A 51 15.52 -6.39 9.52
N VAL A 52 15.50 -7.71 9.52
CA VAL A 52 14.26 -8.48 9.23
C VAL A 52 13.18 -8.16 10.26
N LEU A 53 13.52 -8.15 11.56
CA LEU A 53 12.59 -7.77 12.61
C LEU A 53 12.13 -6.32 12.48
N SER A 54 13.00 -5.40 12.05
CA SER A 54 12.65 -3.99 11.85
C SER A 54 11.62 -3.83 10.72
N ILE A 55 11.74 -4.61 9.65
CA ILE A 55 10.76 -4.63 8.55
C ILE A 55 9.43 -5.21 9.05
N ILE A 56 9.45 -6.33 9.77
CA ILE A 56 8.23 -6.94 10.33
C ILE A 56 7.53 -5.96 11.26
N PHE A 57 8.28 -5.28 12.12
CA PHE A 57 7.73 -4.27 13.02
C PHE A 57 7.11 -3.09 12.27
N LEU A 58 7.79 -2.57 11.24
CA LEU A 58 7.24 -1.53 10.37
C LEU A 58 5.90 -1.95 9.78
N VAL A 59 5.82 -3.17 9.23
CA VAL A 59 4.58 -3.71 8.66
C VAL A 59 3.48 -3.78 9.70
N LEU A 60 3.78 -4.24 10.92
CA LEU A 60 2.81 -4.31 12.02
C LEU A 60 2.31 -2.93 12.42
N VAL A 61 3.19 -1.93 12.55
CA VAL A 61 2.81 -0.55 12.88
C VAL A 61 1.89 0.04 11.81
N VAL A 62 2.24 -0.11 10.53
CA VAL A 62 1.41 0.37 9.43
C VAL A 62 0.02 -0.30 9.46
N HIS A 63 -0.04 -1.62 9.65
CA HIS A 63 -1.31 -2.33 9.73
C HIS A 63 -2.12 -1.93 10.96
N ALA A 64 -1.50 -1.70 12.11
CA ALA A 64 -2.17 -1.21 13.30
C ALA A 64 -2.79 0.18 13.08
N CYS A 65 -2.09 1.09 12.40
CA CYS A 65 -2.60 2.42 12.05
C CYS A 65 -3.79 2.36 11.07
N VAL A 66 -3.75 1.42 10.13
CA VAL A 66 -4.81 1.28 9.11
C VAL A 66 -5.98 0.40 9.60
N PHE A 67 -5.79 -0.36 10.69
CA PHE A 67 -6.79 -1.28 11.24
C PHE A 67 -8.17 -0.65 11.48
N PRO A 68 -8.32 0.54 12.12
CA PRO A 68 -9.65 1.14 12.33
C PRO A 68 -10.38 1.45 11.02
N LEU A 69 -9.63 1.75 9.97
CA LEU A 69 -10.17 1.98 8.64
C LEU A 69 -10.64 0.67 7.99
N TYR A 70 -9.84 -0.40 8.11
CA TYR A 70 -10.24 -1.75 7.70
C TYR A 70 -11.51 -2.22 8.41
N TYR A 71 -11.62 -1.96 9.71
CA TYR A 71 -12.83 -2.31 10.47
C TYR A 71 -14.09 -1.64 9.91
N LYS A 72 -14.03 -0.34 9.59
CA LYS A 72 -15.14 0.38 8.95
C LYS A 72 -15.49 -0.21 7.59
N THR A 73 -14.49 -0.57 6.81
CA THR A 73 -14.65 -1.18 5.48
C THR A 73 -15.29 -2.57 5.58
N MET A 74 -14.86 -3.41 6.53
CA MET A 74 -15.45 -4.72 6.79
C MET A 74 -16.93 -4.61 7.14
N LYS A 75 -17.31 -3.62 7.95
CA LYS A 75 -18.73 -3.35 8.27
C LYS A 75 -19.55 -2.97 7.01
N SER A 76 -18.99 -2.16 6.13
CA SER A 76 -19.61 -1.81 4.84
C SER A 76 -19.76 -3.03 3.93
N MET A 77 -18.74 -3.89 3.88
CA MET A 77 -18.79 -5.12 3.07
C MET A 77 -19.86 -6.10 3.56
N ARG A 78 -20.10 -6.23 4.86
CA ARG A 78 -21.19 -7.06 5.41
C ARG A 78 -22.55 -6.56 4.95
N LYS A 79 -22.81 -5.24 5.03
CA LYS A 79 -24.04 -4.65 4.51
C LYS A 79 -24.24 -4.96 3.02
N MET A 80 -23.14 -4.91 2.24
CA MET A 80 -23.17 -5.25 0.82
C MET A 80 -23.56 -6.71 0.58
N GLN A 81 -23.06 -7.65 1.41
CA GLN A 81 -23.43 -9.07 1.35
C GLN A 81 -24.91 -9.29 1.66
N GLU A 82 -25.48 -8.57 2.62
CA GLU A 82 -26.90 -8.66 2.98
C GLU A 82 -27.83 -8.23 1.86
N ILE A 83 -27.43 -7.27 1.04
CA ILE A 83 -28.23 -6.79 -0.09
C ILE A 83 -27.99 -7.55 -1.40
N GLN A 84 -26.99 -8.44 -1.46
CA GLN A 84 -26.70 -9.25 -2.66
C GLN A 84 -27.94 -9.97 -3.24
N PRO A 85 -28.81 -10.65 -2.45
CA PRO A 85 -29.99 -11.31 -3.00
C PRO A 85 -30.98 -10.33 -3.62
N LYS A 86 -31.07 -9.10 -3.09
CA LYS A 86 -31.93 -8.05 -3.67
C LYS A 86 -31.32 -7.53 -4.98
N MET A 87 -29.98 -7.35 -5.03
CA MET A 87 -29.27 -7.00 -6.26
C MET A 87 -29.47 -8.03 -7.37
N ALA A 88 -29.35 -9.32 -7.04
CA ALA A 88 -29.60 -10.40 -7.99
C ALA A 88 -31.04 -10.38 -8.57
N ARG A 89 -32.03 -10.04 -7.76
CA ARG A 89 -33.44 -9.87 -8.24
C ARG A 89 -33.54 -8.70 -9.23
N ILE A 90 -32.93 -7.56 -8.96
CA ILE A 90 -32.90 -6.42 -9.88
C ILE A 90 -32.21 -6.82 -11.19
N GLN A 91 -31.02 -7.42 -11.12
CA GLN A 91 -30.29 -7.87 -12.31
C GLN A 91 -31.14 -8.87 -13.15
N ASN A 92 -31.81 -9.82 -12.51
CA ASN A 92 -32.67 -10.78 -13.20
C ASN A 92 -33.89 -10.13 -13.85
N LYS A 93 -34.47 -9.09 -13.24
CA LYS A 93 -35.61 -8.30 -13.80
C LYS A 93 -35.25 -7.64 -15.13
N TYR A 94 -33.98 -7.22 -15.28
CA TYR A 94 -33.48 -6.55 -16.49
C TYR A 94 -32.65 -7.48 -17.39
N LYS A 95 -32.51 -8.75 -17.03
CA LYS A 95 -31.81 -9.75 -17.83
C LYS A 95 -32.43 -9.92 -19.22
N GLY A 96 -31.66 -9.74 -20.27
CA GLY A 96 -32.11 -9.83 -21.65
C GLY A 96 -32.61 -8.52 -22.26
N LYS A 97 -32.73 -7.45 -21.49
CA LYS A 97 -33.07 -6.11 -21.99
C LYS A 97 -31.77 -5.33 -22.25
N ASN A 98 -31.42 -5.13 -23.53
CA ASN A 98 -30.18 -4.48 -23.93
C ASN A 98 -30.35 -3.01 -24.32
N ASP A 99 -31.58 -2.49 -24.24
CA ASP A 99 -31.89 -1.09 -24.54
C ASP A 99 -31.30 -0.14 -23.48
N GLN A 100 -30.93 1.06 -23.90
CA GLN A 100 -30.32 2.07 -23.04
C GLN A 100 -31.23 2.47 -21.87
N ALA A 101 -32.51 2.60 -22.11
CA ALA A 101 -33.51 2.95 -21.09
C ALA A 101 -33.58 1.91 -19.95
N SER A 102 -33.52 0.62 -20.28
CA SER A 102 -33.52 -0.47 -19.28
C SER A 102 -32.22 -0.49 -18.47
N LYS A 103 -31.08 -0.21 -19.08
CA LYS A 103 -29.81 -0.10 -18.37
C LYS A 103 -29.82 1.05 -17.36
N GLU A 104 -30.33 2.22 -17.75
CA GLU A 104 -30.47 3.36 -16.85
C GLU A 104 -31.47 3.09 -15.72
N ALA A 105 -32.59 2.44 -16.01
CA ALA A 105 -33.58 2.04 -15.00
C ALA A 105 -32.97 1.06 -13.99
N MET A 106 -32.21 0.07 -14.46
CA MET A 106 -31.49 -0.86 -13.58
C MET A 106 -30.49 -0.14 -12.68
N GLN A 107 -29.71 0.79 -13.22
CA GLN A 107 -28.73 1.57 -12.43
C GLN A 107 -29.44 2.42 -11.37
N ARG A 108 -30.56 3.05 -11.70
CA ARG A 108 -31.35 3.84 -10.76
C ARG A 108 -31.92 2.99 -9.63
N GLU A 109 -32.52 1.80 -9.95
CA GLU A 109 -32.98 0.86 -8.93
C GLU A 109 -31.83 0.34 -8.04
N MET A 110 -30.68 0.04 -8.62
CA MET A 110 -29.48 -0.36 -7.86
C MET A 110 -29.00 0.76 -6.93
N MET A 111 -28.93 1.99 -7.43
CA MET A 111 -28.50 3.13 -6.63
C MET A 111 -29.47 3.39 -5.47
N LYS A 112 -30.79 3.29 -5.73
CA LYS A 112 -31.81 3.40 -4.68
C LYS A 112 -31.67 2.30 -3.64
N LEU A 113 -31.43 1.05 -4.08
CA LEU A 113 -31.20 -0.07 -3.16
C LEU A 113 -30.02 0.19 -2.23
N TYR A 114 -28.91 0.77 -2.74
CA TYR A 114 -27.76 1.13 -1.93
C TYR A 114 -28.08 2.22 -0.92
N GLN A 115 -28.83 3.25 -1.33
CA GLN A 115 -29.22 4.35 -0.46
C GLN A 115 -30.18 3.89 0.65
N ASP A 116 -31.21 3.10 0.31
CA ASP A 116 -32.21 2.59 1.26
C ASP A 116 -31.64 1.65 2.33
N ASN A 117 -30.48 1.02 2.06
CA ASN A 117 -29.82 0.10 2.99
C ASN A 117 -28.52 0.67 3.57
N ASP A 118 -28.23 1.97 3.41
CA ASP A 118 -26.96 2.60 3.83
C ASP A 118 -25.72 1.81 3.38
N ALA A 119 -25.79 1.17 2.22
CA ALA A 119 -24.71 0.38 1.68
C ALA A 119 -23.92 1.21 0.69
N ASN A 120 -22.62 1.35 0.94
CA ASN A 120 -21.74 2.10 0.05
C ASN A 120 -20.98 1.13 -0.86
N PRO A 121 -21.22 1.13 -2.19
CA PRO A 121 -20.50 0.27 -3.12
C PRO A 121 -18.99 0.58 -3.16
N MET A 122 -18.59 1.82 -2.86
CA MET A 122 -17.17 2.20 -2.78
C MET A 122 -16.47 1.63 -1.53
N GLY A 123 -17.21 1.19 -0.52
CA GLY A 123 -16.65 0.59 0.69
C GLY A 123 -15.88 -0.71 0.41
N SER A 124 -16.21 -1.43 -0.65
CA SER A 124 -15.53 -2.68 -1.01
C SER A 124 -14.19 -2.47 -1.73
N CYS A 125 -14.01 -1.38 -2.47
CA CYS A 125 -12.75 -1.06 -3.16
C CYS A 125 -11.81 -0.17 -2.33
N LEU A 126 -12.28 0.40 -1.24
CA LEU A 126 -11.51 1.29 -0.37
C LEU A 126 -10.23 0.66 0.18
N PRO A 127 -10.21 -0.64 0.61
CA PRO A 127 -8.96 -1.29 1.05
C PRO A 127 -7.88 -1.28 -0.03
N MET A 128 -8.26 -1.53 -1.28
CA MET A 128 -7.31 -1.55 -2.41
C MET A 128 -6.75 -0.15 -2.69
N LEU A 129 -7.59 0.89 -2.61
CA LEU A 129 -7.17 2.28 -2.79
C LEU A 129 -6.19 2.75 -1.71
N ILE A 130 -6.34 2.28 -0.47
CA ILE A 130 -5.46 2.63 0.64
C ILE A 130 -4.20 1.78 0.60
N GLN A 131 -4.34 0.49 0.36
CA GLN A 131 -3.22 -0.44 0.33
C GLN A 131 -2.26 -0.17 -0.84
N GLY A 132 -2.78 0.28 -1.99
CA GLY A 132 -1.98 0.58 -3.18
C GLY A 132 -0.83 1.56 -2.92
N PRO A 133 -1.10 2.79 -2.45
CA PRO A 133 -0.06 3.76 -2.12
C PRO A 133 0.92 3.27 -1.03
N ILE A 134 0.43 2.58 0.01
CA ILE A 134 1.27 2.04 1.09
C ILE A 134 2.24 1.00 0.51
N PHE A 135 1.74 0.07 -0.29
CA PHE A 135 2.57 -0.94 -0.95
C PHE A 135 3.60 -0.29 -1.88
N MET A 136 3.19 0.73 -2.63
CA MET A 136 4.05 1.47 -3.54
C MET A 136 5.19 2.17 -2.79
N CYS A 137 4.90 2.85 -1.67
CA CYS A 137 5.91 3.47 -0.82
C CYS A 137 6.91 2.43 -0.29
N MET A 138 6.42 1.32 0.23
CA MET A 138 7.28 0.24 0.74
C MET A 138 8.16 -0.35 -0.37
N PHE A 139 7.59 -0.61 -1.54
CA PHE A 139 8.32 -1.12 -2.69
C PHE A 139 9.42 -0.15 -3.16
N TYR A 140 9.12 1.14 -3.27
CA TYR A 140 10.09 2.15 -3.66
C TYR A 140 11.20 2.32 -2.62
N THR A 141 10.85 2.32 -1.32
CA THR A 141 11.84 2.38 -0.23
C THR A 141 12.81 1.21 -0.32
N LEU A 142 12.31 -0.02 -0.38
CA LEU A 142 13.16 -1.21 -0.46
C LEU A 142 13.99 -1.27 -1.74
N SER A 143 13.39 -0.89 -2.88
CA SER A 143 14.09 -0.83 -4.17
C SER A 143 15.16 0.26 -4.23
N ALA A 144 15.02 1.35 -3.47
CA ALA A 144 15.99 2.43 -3.42
C ALA A 144 17.27 2.07 -2.65
N ILE A 145 17.18 1.20 -1.64
CA ILE A 145 18.29 0.87 -0.74
C ILE A 145 19.54 0.37 -1.48
N PRO A 146 19.50 -0.56 -2.45
CA PRO A 146 20.66 -1.00 -3.20
C PRO A 146 21.34 0.12 -4.01
N TYR A 147 20.55 1.10 -4.48
CA TYR A 147 21.08 2.25 -5.22
C TYR A 147 21.75 3.26 -4.30
N ILE A 148 21.21 3.47 -3.10
CA ILE A 148 21.83 4.29 -2.05
C ILE A 148 23.15 3.63 -1.59
N ALA A 149 23.16 2.33 -1.35
CA ALA A 149 24.35 1.58 -0.97
C ALA A 149 25.48 1.69 -2.00
N ARG A 150 25.15 1.73 -3.29
CA ARG A 150 26.12 1.91 -4.38
C ARG A 150 26.49 3.37 -4.65
N GLY A 151 25.99 4.33 -3.86
CA GLY A 151 26.22 5.76 -4.07
C GLY A 151 25.54 6.34 -5.32
N LYS A 152 24.61 5.63 -5.93
CA LYS A 152 23.90 6.05 -7.16
C LYS A 152 22.64 6.88 -6.89
N ARG A 153 22.21 6.98 -5.63
CA ARG A 153 21.07 7.77 -5.17
C ARG A 153 21.38 8.45 -3.85
N ALA A 154 20.82 9.64 -3.64
CA ALA A 154 20.92 10.36 -2.38
C ALA A 154 20.24 9.58 -1.23
N ALA A 155 20.65 9.87 0.00
CA ALA A 155 20.06 9.33 1.21
C ALA A 155 18.53 9.51 1.24
N LEU A 156 17.82 8.50 1.73
CA LEU A 156 16.37 8.53 1.90
C LEU A 156 16.04 8.47 3.39
N GLY A 157 15.66 9.60 3.97
CA GLY A 157 15.35 9.69 5.40
C GLY A 157 16.51 9.23 6.27
N ALA A 158 16.31 8.15 7.03
CA ALA A 158 17.30 7.55 7.91
C ALA A 158 18.31 6.63 7.21
N PHE A 159 18.08 6.30 5.92
CA PHE A 159 18.98 5.47 5.13
C PHE A 159 20.05 6.34 4.46
N ASP A 160 21.18 6.49 5.13
CA ASP A 160 22.43 6.95 4.55
C ASP A 160 23.17 5.80 3.83
N GLN A 161 24.27 6.09 3.17
CA GLN A 161 25.03 5.08 2.43
C GLN A 161 25.56 3.96 3.34
N ALA A 162 25.98 4.27 4.57
CA ALA A 162 26.50 3.30 5.52
C ALA A 162 25.41 2.32 5.98
N THR A 163 24.23 2.84 6.33
CA THR A 163 23.07 2.05 6.75
C THR A 163 22.55 1.18 5.59
N ALA A 164 22.49 1.74 4.38
CA ALA A 164 22.10 1.00 3.18
C ALA A 164 23.09 -0.12 2.83
N LEU A 165 24.38 0.07 3.04
CA LEU A 165 25.40 -1.00 2.89
C LEU A 165 25.22 -2.13 3.91
N GLN A 166 24.93 -1.80 5.16
CA GLN A 166 24.65 -2.81 6.19
C GLN A 166 23.42 -3.64 5.83
N PHE A 167 22.35 -2.97 5.38
CA PHE A 167 21.12 -3.63 4.94
C PHE A 167 21.37 -4.56 3.74
N THR A 168 22.07 -4.09 2.71
CA THR A 168 22.33 -4.88 1.50
C THR A 168 23.24 -6.07 1.78
N LYS A 169 24.25 -5.94 2.64
CA LYS A 169 25.08 -7.07 3.08
C LYS A 169 24.23 -8.15 3.77
N THR A 170 23.20 -7.76 4.50
CA THR A 170 22.32 -8.70 5.19
C THR A 170 21.37 -9.42 4.23
N CYS A 171 20.74 -8.67 3.32
CA CYS A 171 19.68 -9.23 2.46
C CYS A 171 20.19 -9.82 1.14
N LEU A 172 21.36 -9.33 0.62
CA LEU A 172 21.90 -9.79 -0.68
C LEU A 172 22.94 -10.92 -0.54
N LEU A 173 23.58 -11.09 0.62
CA LEU A 173 24.44 -12.25 0.85
C LEU A 173 23.68 -13.58 0.87
N TYR A 174 22.35 -13.54 0.98
CA TYR A 174 21.51 -14.74 0.94
C TYR A 174 21.05 -15.13 -0.48
N THR A 175 21.34 -14.29 -1.49
CA THR A 175 20.90 -14.50 -2.89
C THR A 175 22.05 -14.66 -3.88
N SER A 176 23.30 -14.75 -3.42
CA SER A 176 24.49 -14.89 -4.28
C SER A 176 25.26 -16.18 -4.03
N ASP A 177 24.55 -17.31 -3.98
CA ASP A 177 25.10 -18.65 -4.20
C ASP A 177 24.32 -19.31 -5.33
#